data_3ef7d87633b4c786b01745e55ead806c
#
_entry.id   3ef7d87633b4c786b01745e55ead806c
#
_cell.length_a   1.000
_cell.length_b   1.000
_cell.length_c   1.000
_cell.angle_alpha   90.00
_cell.angle_beta   90.00
_cell.angle_gamma   90.00
#
_symmetry.space_group_name_H-M   'P 1'
#
loop_
_entity.id
_entity.type
_entity.pdbx_description
1 polymer ?
#
loop_
_entity_poly.entity_id
_entity_poly.type
_entity_poly.pdbx_seq_one_letter_code
_entity_poly.pdbx_strand_id
1 'polypeptide(L)'
;MSYTVTPTPLLSEHEKPTRQHYQILLMSWAGWLFDFYDLILYTFLLIPIGAELQCSNIALSYSLGASLAATAIGGILFGILSDRYGRKSVLQWTILTYSIGTFLSGLATSFWLLMFFRVLTGLGVGGEWATGQTYVGETFPPRVRGRFGAFMQTGAPIGIALASVVGGFISPIIGWRACFLVSVWP
;
A
#
# COMPACT_ATOMS: atom_id res chain seq x y z
N MET A 1 -27.29 12.44 42.02
CA MET A 1 -27.52 12.14 40.59
C MET A 1 -26.27 11.43 40.07
N SER A 2 -26.34 10.11 39.93
CA SER A 2 -25.23 9.30 39.39
C SER A 2 -25.33 9.37 37.86
N TYR A 3 -24.41 10.09 37.22
CA TYR A 3 -24.27 10.05 35.76
C TYR A 3 -23.66 8.69 35.38
N THR A 4 -24.51 7.73 34.99
CA THR A 4 -24.06 6.54 34.28
C THR A 4 -23.62 6.97 32.89
N VAL A 5 -22.31 7.20 32.72
CA VAL A 5 -21.71 7.34 31.40
C VAL A 5 -21.84 5.97 30.71
N THR A 6 -22.82 5.82 29.83
CA THR A 6 -22.90 4.64 28.97
C THR A 6 -21.67 4.67 28.06
N PRO A 7 -20.77 3.67 28.12
CA PRO A 7 -19.61 3.64 27.23
C PRO A 7 -20.12 3.63 25.78
N THR A 8 -19.52 4.47 24.94
CA THR A 8 -19.79 4.45 23.49
C THR A 8 -19.44 3.05 22.95
N PRO A 9 -20.39 2.38 22.28
CA PRO A 9 -20.14 1.02 21.79
C PRO A 9 -18.97 1.01 20.83
N LEU A 10 -18.14 -0.03 20.91
CA LEU A 10 -17.06 -0.26 19.96
C LEU A 10 -17.64 -0.44 18.54
N LEU A 11 -16.87 -0.07 17.50
CA LEU A 11 -17.33 -0.19 16.11
C LEU A 11 -17.77 -1.62 15.77
N SER A 12 -17.07 -2.64 16.29
CA SER A 12 -17.40 -4.06 16.11
C SER A 12 -18.68 -4.52 16.80
N GLU A 13 -19.22 -3.74 17.75
CA GLU A 13 -20.45 -4.05 18.51
C GLU A 13 -21.72 -3.54 17.81
N HIS A 14 -21.57 -2.74 16.75
CA HIS A 14 -22.71 -2.27 15.97
C HIS A 14 -23.37 -3.45 15.20
N GLU A 15 -24.68 -3.54 15.24
CA GLU A 15 -25.40 -4.57 14.47
C GLU A 15 -25.27 -4.38 12.94
N LYS A 16 -25.12 -3.12 12.49
CA LYS A 16 -24.99 -2.75 11.07
C LYS A 16 -23.78 -1.85 10.87
N PRO A 17 -23.12 -1.94 9.70
CA PRO A 17 -22.02 -1.06 9.34
C PRO A 17 -22.46 0.41 9.35
N THR A 18 -21.67 1.26 9.99
CA THR A 18 -21.88 2.71 10.05
C THR A 18 -21.07 3.43 8.95
N ARG A 19 -21.27 4.73 8.79
CA ARG A 19 -20.48 5.56 7.85
C ARG A 19 -18.97 5.42 8.08
N GLN A 20 -18.53 5.28 9.33
CA GLN A 20 -17.11 5.11 9.67
C GLN A 20 -16.56 3.78 9.13
N HIS A 21 -17.33 2.69 9.19
CA HIS A 21 -16.93 1.42 8.59
C HIS A 21 -16.69 1.53 7.09
N TYR A 22 -17.59 2.20 6.37
CA TYR A 22 -17.41 2.41 4.92
C TYR A 22 -16.22 3.30 4.58
N GLN A 23 -15.91 4.31 5.42
CA GLN A 23 -14.71 5.12 5.25
C GLN A 23 -13.43 4.28 5.45
N ILE A 24 -13.38 3.47 6.52
CA ILE A 24 -12.26 2.56 6.78
C ILE A 24 -12.10 1.58 5.61
N LEU A 25 -13.19 0.96 5.15
CA LEU A 25 -13.16 0.04 4.04
C LEU A 25 -12.64 0.68 2.76
N LEU A 26 -13.15 1.85 2.41
CA LEU A 26 -12.76 2.53 1.17
C LEU A 26 -11.28 2.92 1.19
N MET A 27 -10.79 3.45 2.32
CA MET A 27 -9.38 3.81 2.46
C MET A 27 -8.48 2.57 2.40
N SER A 28 -8.82 1.51 3.12
CA SER A 28 -8.05 0.25 3.08
C SER A 28 -8.13 -0.44 1.72
N TRP A 29 -9.28 -0.36 1.03
CA TRP A 29 -9.44 -0.89 -0.33
C TRP A 29 -8.61 -0.11 -1.35
N ALA A 30 -8.61 1.23 -1.25
CA ALA A 30 -7.83 2.07 -2.13
C ALA A 30 -6.32 1.84 -1.92
N GLY A 31 -5.86 1.75 -0.68
CA GLY A 31 -4.48 1.41 -0.38
C GLY A 31 -4.09 0.05 -0.97
N TRP A 32 -4.89 -0.98 -0.73
CA TRP A 32 -4.70 -2.32 -1.31
C TRP A 32 -4.61 -2.29 -2.85
N LEU A 33 -5.43 -1.47 -3.50
CA LEU A 33 -5.38 -1.26 -4.95
C LEU A 33 -4.05 -0.64 -5.38
N PHE A 34 -3.63 0.44 -4.70
CA PHE A 34 -2.41 1.15 -5.06
C PHE A 34 -1.14 0.35 -4.75
N ASP A 35 -1.13 -0.49 -3.73
CA ASP A 35 -0.02 -1.40 -3.42
C ASP A 35 0.23 -2.37 -4.58
N PHE A 36 -0.81 -3.05 -5.06
CA PHE A 36 -0.70 -3.95 -6.21
C PHE A 36 -0.43 -3.21 -7.52
N TYR A 37 -0.98 -2.00 -7.65
CA TYR A 37 -0.66 -1.13 -8.78
C TYR A 37 0.83 -0.78 -8.80
N ASP A 38 1.41 -0.29 -7.71
CA ASP A 38 2.84 0.08 -7.66
C ASP A 38 3.76 -1.13 -7.88
N LEU A 39 3.45 -2.25 -7.25
CA LEU A 39 4.22 -3.48 -7.38
C LEU A 39 4.30 -3.95 -8.85
N ILE A 40 3.16 -3.99 -9.52
CA ILE A 40 3.06 -4.45 -10.91
C ILE A 40 3.60 -3.39 -11.87
N LEU A 41 3.29 -2.11 -11.64
CA LEU A 41 3.85 -1.02 -12.45
C LEU A 41 5.38 -1.09 -12.46
N TYR A 42 6.01 -1.26 -11.29
CA TYR A 42 7.46 -1.37 -11.19
C TYR A 42 8.02 -2.50 -12.06
N THR A 43 7.34 -3.64 -12.15
CA THR A 43 7.79 -4.74 -13.02
C THR A 43 7.79 -4.37 -14.50
N PHE A 44 6.80 -3.59 -14.96
CA PHE A 44 6.75 -3.07 -16.34
C PHE A 44 7.86 -2.04 -16.60
N LEU A 45 8.22 -1.26 -15.58
CA LEU A 45 9.21 -0.19 -15.71
C LEU A 45 10.66 -0.68 -15.60
N LEU A 46 10.92 -1.94 -15.24
CA LEU A 46 12.28 -2.46 -15.11
C LEU A 46 13.12 -2.30 -16.39
N ILE A 47 12.54 -2.56 -17.56
CA ILE A 47 13.24 -2.46 -18.84
C ILE A 47 13.67 -1.01 -19.14
N PRO A 48 12.77 0.00 -19.16
CA PRO A 48 13.17 1.37 -19.40
C PRO A 48 14.08 1.94 -18.30
N ILE A 49 13.91 1.55 -17.05
CA ILE A 49 14.82 1.91 -15.95
C ILE A 49 16.22 1.37 -16.20
N GLY A 50 16.34 0.10 -16.57
CA GLY A 50 17.61 -0.54 -16.86
C GLY A 50 18.36 0.13 -18.02
N ALA A 51 17.65 0.50 -19.06
CA ALA A 51 18.21 1.19 -20.21
C ALA A 51 18.74 2.59 -19.84
N GLU A 52 18.00 3.35 -19.04
CA GLU A 52 18.39 4.74 -18.67
C GLU A 52 19.49 4.74 -17.60
N LEU A 53 19.37 3.93 -16.55
CA LEU A 53 20.35 3.86 -15.45
C LEU A 53 21.53 2.93 -15.76
N GLN A 54 21.60 2.37 -16.96
CA GLN A 54 22.65 1.44 -17.43
C GLN A 54 22.87 0.25 -16.45
N CYS A 55 21.79 -0.31 -15.95
CA CYS A 55 21.80 -1.41 -14.99
C CYS A 55 21.58 -2.75 -15.66
N SER A 56 22.24 -3.80 -15.16
CA SER A 56 21.98 -5.16 -15.62
C SER A 56 20.61 -5.65 -15.13
N ASN A 57 20.00 -6.60 -15.86
CA ASN A 57 18.75 -7.23 -15.45
C ASN A 57 18.89 -7.93 -14.08
N ILE A 58 20.08 -8.41 -13.76
CA ILE A 58 20.38 -9.01 -12.46
C ILE A 58 20.28 -7.97 -11.35
N ALA A 59 20.84 -6.76 -11.54
CA ALA A 59 20.75 -5.69 -10.56
C ALA A 59 19.28 -5.25 -10.33
N LEU A 60 18.49 -5.15 -11.39
CA LEU A 60 17.07 -4.83 -11.29
C LEU A 60 16.28 -5.91 -10.55
N SER A 61 16.60 -7.18 -10.77
CA SER A 61 16.00 -8.29 -10.02
C SER A 61 16.35 -8.24 -8.53
N TYR A 62 17.58 -7.84 -8.17
CA TYR A 62 17.94 -7.59 -6.78
C TYR A 62 17.15 -6.43 -6.15
N SER A 63 16.91 -5.36 -6.91
CA SER A 63 16.09 -4.25 -6.42
C SER A 63 14.66 -4.67 -6.14
N LEU A 64 14.06 -5.48 -7.02
CA LEU A 64 12.74 -6.05 -6.80
C LEU A 64 12.72 -6.97 -5.57
N GLY A 65 13.70 -7.88 -5.48
CA GLY A 65 13.84 -8.78 -4.33
C GLY A 65 14.04 -8.05 -3.00
N ALA A 66 14.85 -6.99 -3.00
CA ALA A 66 15.05 -6.14 -1.82
C ALA A 66 13.76 -5.42 -1.39
N SER A 67 12.97 -4.93 -2.35
CA SER A 67 11.68 -4.32 -2.08
C SER A 67 10.69 -5.32 -1.45
N LEU A 68 10.63 -6.54 -1.99
CA LEU A 68 9.78 -7.62 -1.44
C LEU A 68 10.24 -8.06 -0.04
N ALA A 69 11.55 -8.17 0.19
CA ALA A 69 12.09 -8.45 1.52
C ALA A 69 11.75 -7.34 2.51
N ALA A 70 11.85 -6.08 2.08
CA ALA A 70 11.43 -4.93 2.88
C ALA A 70 9.94 -4.96 3.19
N THR A 71 9.08 -5.43 2.27
CA THR A 71 7.65 -5.63 2.51
C THR A 71 7.41 -6.61 3.66
N ALA A 72 8.13 -7.73 3.70
CA ALA A 72 8.01 -8.67 4.82
C ALA A 72 8.46 -8.04 6.16
N ILE A 73 9.57 -7.31 6.17
CA ILE A 73 10.08 -6.59 7.36
C ILE A 73 9.09 -5.51 7.80
N GLY A 74 8.55 -4.73 6.85
CA GLY A 74 7.56 -3.69 7.09
C GLY A 74 6.29 -4.24 7.73
N GLY A 75 5.80 -5.38 7.25
CA GLY A 75 4.64 -6.07 7.84
C GLY A 75 4.83 -6.40 9.32
N ILE A 76 6.00 -6.94 9.68
CA ILE A 76 6.34 -7.25 11.07
C ILE A 76 6.46 -5.96 11.89
N LEU A 77 7.24 -5.01 11.42
CA LEU A 77 7.54 -3.76 12.12
C LEU A 77 6.27 -2.95 12.39
N PHE A 78 5.54 -2.62 11.34
CA PHE A 78 4.33 -1.81 11.46
C PHE A 78 3.15 -2.60 12.07
N GLY A 79 3.13 -3.93 11.95
CA GLY A 79 2.22 -4.79 12.68
C GLY A 79 2.36 -4.57 14.19
N ILE A 80 3.57 -4.70 14.72
CA ILE A 80 3.88 -4.46 16.15
C ILE A 80 3.59 -3.00 16.54
N LEU A 81 3.96 -2.03 15.70
CA LEU A 81 3.67 -0.63 15.97
C LEU A 81 2.16 -0.36 16.03
N SER A 82 1.38 -1.03 15.18
CA SER A 82 -0.07 -0.83 15.12
C SER A 82 -0.80 -1.35 16.36
N ASP A 83 -0.27 -2.37 17.02
CA ASP A 83 -0.77 -2.83 18.32
C ASP A 83 -0.52 -1.80 19.42
N ARG A 84 0.56 -1.04 19.31
CA ARG A 84 1.02 -0.07 20.32
C ARG A 84 0.45 1.33 20.17
N TYR A 85 0.40 1.84 18.93
CA TYR A 85 0.01 3.22 18.59
C TYR A 85 -1.37 3.33 17.95
N GLY A 86 -2.05 2.20 17.77
CA GLY A 86 -3.39 2.11 17.18
C GLY A 86 -3.37 1.98 15.66
N ARG A 87 -4.32 1.18 15.14
CA ARG A 87 -4.42 0.81 13.71
C ARG A 87 -4.48 2.02 12.77
N LYS A 88 -5.32 3.00 13.11
CA LYS A 88 -5.52 4.18 12.26
C LYS A 88 -4.24 5.00 12.05
N SER A 89 -3.54 5.31 13.14
CA SER A 89 -2.33 6.15 13.08
C SER A 89 -1.23 5.47 12.31
N VAL A 90 -1.01 4.19 12.56
CA VAL A 90 0.04 3.42 11.87
C VAL A 90 -0.30 3.22 10.40
N LEU A 91 -1.56 2.98 10.04
CA LEU A 91 -1.99 2.91 8.65
C LEU A 91 -1.68 4.22 7.90
N GLN A 92 -1.89 5.38 8.52
CA GLN A 92 -1.50 6.66 7.92
C GLN A 92 0.02 6.80 7.73
N TRP A 93 0.82 6.32 8.67
CA TRP A 93 2.28 6.32 8.55
C TRP A 93 2.77 5.39 7.45
N THR A 94 2.17 4.22 7.30
CA THR A 94 2.53 3.28 6.23
C THR A 94 2.22 3.84 4.85
N ILE A 95 1.02 4.42 4.66
CA ILE A 95 0.63 5.09 3.42
C ILE A 95 1.58 6.24 3.09
N LEU A 96 1.91 7.08 4.07
CA LEU A 96 2.86 8.17 3.87
C LEU A 96 4.25 7.66 3.49
N THR A 97 4.72 6.61 4.14
CA THR A 97 6.04 6.01 3.89
C THR A 97 6.14 5.48 2.46
N TYR A 98 5.14 4.70 2.01
CA TYR A 98 5.19 4.17 0.65
C TYR A 98 4.99 5.26 -0.40
N SER A 99 4.11 6.24 -0.17
CA SER A 99 3.88 7.37 -1.09
C SER A 99 5.15 8.19 -1.31
N ILE A 100 5.86 8.52 -0.23
CA ILE A 100 7.16 9.20 -0.31
C ILE A 100 8.17 8.32 -1.06
N GLY A 101 8.26 7.04 -0.75
CA GLY A 101 9.16 6.10 -1.42
C GLY A 101 8.90 6.01 -2.92
N THR A 102 7.65 5.90 -3.33
CA THR A 102 7.23 5.85 -4.74
C THR A 102 7.52 7.18 -5.45
N PHE A 103 7.19 8.32 -4.84
CA PHE A 103 7.50 9.64 -5.38
C PHE A 103 9.00 9.82 -5.61
N LEU A 104 9.81 9.56 -4.60
CA LEU A 104 11.25 9.69 -4.68
C LEU A 104 11.88 8.70 -5.67
N SER A 105 11.25 7.56 -5.91
CA SER A 105 11.70 6.63 -6.96
C SER A 105 11.63 7.25 -8.35
N GLY A 106 10.63 8.09 -8.63
CA GLY A 106 10.54 8.84 -9.88
C GLY A 106 11.65 9.89 -10.05
N LEU A 107 12.24 10.37 -8.95
CA LEU A 107 13.33 11.33 -8.94
C LEU A 107 14.73 10.68 -8.85
N ALA A 108 14.80 9.36 -8.80
CA ALA A 108 16.07 8.64 -8.65
C ALA A 108 16.99 8.87 -9.87
N THR A 109 18.23 9.30 -9.61
CA THR A 109 19.27 9.57 -10.61
C THR A 109 20.27 8.44 -10.75
N SER A 110 20.26 7.49 -9.83
CA SER A 110 21.15 6.31 -9.82
C SER A 110 20.41 5.06 -9.37
N PHE A 111 20.94 3.89 -9.75
CA PHE A 111 20.40 2.60 -9.34
C PHE A 111 20.32 2.44 -7.81
N TRP A 112 21.37 2.83 -7.08
CA TRP A 112 21.41 2.69 -5.63
C TRP A 112 20.35 3.55 -4.93
N LEU A 113 20.13 4.76 -5.45
CA LEU A 113 19.11 5.66 -4.94
C LEU A 113 17.71 5.11 -5.21
N LEU A 114 17.47 4.59 -6.42
CA LEU A 114 16.24 3.91 -6.76
C LEU A 114 15.98 2.72 -5.84
N MET A 115 16.97 1.85 -5.65
CA MET A 115 16.87 0.69 -4.77
C MET A 115 16.54 1.08 -3.33
N PHE A 116 17.18 2.13 -2.80
CA PHE A 116 16.87 2.67 -1.47
C PHE A 116 15.41 3.11 -1.36
N PHE A 117 14.91 3.86 -2.34
CA PHE A 117 13.51 4.30 -2.34
C PHE A 117 12.54 3.13 -2.53
N ARG A 118 12.89 2.11 -3.31
CA ARG A 118 12.09 0.88 -3.44
C ARG A 118 12.02 0.08 -2.14
N VAL A 119 13.10 0.03 -1.38
CA VAL A 119 13.10 -0.56 -0.02
C VAL A 119 12.18 0.24 0.91
N LEU A 120 12.23 1.56 0.86
CA LEU A 120 11.33 2.43 1.64
C LEU A 120 9.86 2.20 1.27
N THR A 121 9.55 2.14 -0.04
CA THR A 121 8.22 1.80 -0.54
C THR A 121 7.77 0.43 -0.02
N GLY A 122 8.62 -0.59 -0.13
CA GLY A 122 8.31 -1.93 0.35
C GLY A 122 7.98 -1.98 1.84
N LEU A 123 8.74 -1.27 2.69
CA LEU A 123 8.44 -1.17 4.12
C LEU A 123 7.01 -0.63 4.36
N GLY A 124 6.62 0.44 3.65
CA GLY A 124 5.29 1.03 3.76
C GLY A 124 4.18 0.07 3.33
N VAL A 125 4.33 -0.56 2.16
CA VAL A 125 3.39 -1.55 1.60
C VAL A 125 3.16 -2.71 2.58
N GLY A 126 4.25 -3.29 3.11
CA GLY A 126 4.14 -4.40 4.07
C GLY A 126 3.40 -3.99 5.34
N GLY A 127 3.66 -2.79 5.83
CA GLY A 127 2.96 -2.23 6.98
C GLY A 127 1.47 -2.02 6.72
N GLU A 128 1.11 -1.57 5.52
CA GLU A 128 -0.28 -1.41 5.12
C GLU A 128 -0.99 -2.78 5.03
N TRP A 129 -0.36 -3.79 4.47
CA TRP A 129 -0.91 -5.14 4.40
C TRP A 129 -1.25 -5.70 5.78
N ALA A 130 -0.33 -5.57 6.73
CA ALA A 130 -0.56 -6.04 8.10
C ALA A 130 -1.65 -5.23 8.82
N THR A 131 -1.57 -3.90 8.74
CA THR A 131 -2.44 -2.99 9.51
C THR A 131 -3.83 -2.88 8.90
N GLY A 132 -3.94 -2.76 7.56
CA GLY A 132 -5.22 -2.56 6.86
C GLY A 132 -6.14 -3.77 6.97
N GLN A 133 -5.61 -4.98 6.76
CA GLN A 133 -6.38 -6.23 6.92
C GLN A 133 -6.89 -6.38 8.35
N THR A 134 -6.03 -6.15 9.32
CA THR A 134 -6.38 -6.25 10.73
C THR A 134 -7.41 -5.19 11.12
N TYR A 135 -7.26 -3.97 10.63
CA TYR A 135 -8.17 -2.86 10.93
C TYR A 135 -9.60 -3.15 10.43
N VAL A 136 -9.76 -3.64 9.22
CA VAL A 136 -11.06 -4.10 8.69
C VAL A 136 -11.57 -5.30 9.51
N GLY A 137 -10.70 -6.27 9.80
CA GLY A 137 -11.04 -7.46 10.58
C GLY A 137 -11.54 -7.18 12.00
N GLU A 138 -10.96 -6.19 12.68
CA GLU A 138 -11.32 -5.83 14.06
C GLU A 138 -12.53 -4.87 14.15
N THR A 139 -12.70 -4.01 13.14
CA THR A 139 -13.73 -2.96 13.18
C THR A 139 -15.10 -3.46 12.74
N PHE A 140 -15.15 -4.34 11.75
CA PHE A 140 -16.42 -4.78 11.19
C PHE A 140 -17.15 -5.81 12.06
N PRO A 141 -18.51 -5.72 12.15
CA PRO A 141 -19.32 -6.71 12.85
C PRO A 141 -19.06 -8.13 12.34
N PRO A 142 -19.01 -9.14 13.23
CA PRO A 142 -18.67 -10.53 12.85
C PRO A 142 -19.48 -11.10 11.72
N ARG A 143 -20.78 -10.77 11.65
CA ARG A 143 -21.72 -11.28 10.63
C ARG A 143 -21.36 -10.87 9.20
N VAL A 144 -20.71 -9.71 9.02
CA VAL A 144 -20.45 -9.14 7.69
C VAL A 144 -18.96 -9.03 7.37
N ARG A 145 -18.09 -9.25 8.33
CA ARG A 145 -16.62 -9.13 8.24
C ARG A 145 -16.05 -9.85 7.02
N GLY A 146 -16.48 -11.10 6.77
CA GLY A 146 -16.00 -11.87 5.63
C GLY A 146 -16.37 -11.24 4.27
N ARG A 147 -17.55 -10.66 4.14
CA ARG A 147 -17.98 -10.00 2.90
C ARG A 147 -17.17 -8.74 2.62
N PHE A 148 -16.91 -7.95 3.65
CA PHE A 148 -16.11 -6.71 3.52
C PHE A 148 -14.62 -7.00 3.32
N GLY A 149 -14.10 -8.05 3.95
CA GLY A 149 -12.75 -8.56 3.66
C GLY A 149 -12.61 -9.06 2.22
N ALA A 150 -13.60 -9.79 1.70
CA ALA A 150 -13.60 -10.21 0.30
C ALA A 150 -13.70 -9.00 -0.66
N PHE A 151 -14.51 -7.99 -0.34
CA PHE A 151 -14.57 -6.76 -1.13
C PHE A 151 -13.21 -6.04 -1.16
N MET A 152 -12.51 -5.95 -0.03
CA MET A 152 -11.18 -5.36 0.03
C MET A 152 -10.20 -6.03 -0.95
N GLN A 153 -10.25 -7.36 -1.08
CA GLN A 153 -9.40 -8.12 -2.00
C GLN A 153 -9.65 -7.79 -3.48
N THR A 154 -10.80 -7.23 -3.85
CA THR A 154 -11.05 -6.80 -5.24
C THR A 154 -10.18 -5.63 -5.69
N GLY A 155 -9.57 -4.92 -4.77
CA GLY A 155 -8.60 -3.87 -5.08
C GLY A 155 -7.38 -4.39 -5.83
N ALA A 156 -6.87 -5.57 -5.47
CA ALA A 156 -5.69 -6.16 -6.09
C ALA A 156 -5.82 -6.36 -7.62
N PRO A 157 -6.82 -7.11 -8.13
CA PRO A 157 -6.97 -7.30 -9.59
C PRO A 157 -7.23 -5.99 -10.33
N ILE A 158 -7.91 -5.03 -9.71
CA ILE A 158 -8.12 -3.70 -10.31
C ILE A 158 -6.79 -2.93 -10.38
N GLY A 159 -5.99 -2.94 -9.31
CA GLY A 159 -4.66 -2.33 -9.30
C GLY A 159 -3.74 -2.94 -10.35
N ILE A 160 -3.73 -4.27 -10.49
CA ILE A 160 -2.97 -4.99 -11.51
C ILE A 160 -3.40 -4.57 -12.92
N ALA A 161 -4.70 -4.49 -13.19
CA ALA A 161 -5.23 -4.07 -14.48
C ALA A 161 -4.83 -2.62 -14.82
N LEU A 162 -4.96 -1.69 -13.87
CA LEU A 162 -4.54 -0.31 -14.05
C LEU A 162 -3.02 -0.19 -14.28
N ALA A 163 -2.20 -0.91 -13.51
CA ALA A 163 -0.75 -0.95 -13.70
C ALA A 163 -0.35 -1.48 -15.09
N SER A 164 -1.07 -2.48 -15.59
CA SER A 164 -0.82 -3.04 -16.93
C SER A 164 -1.13 -2.02 -18.03
N VAL A 165 -2.21 -1.26 -17.88
CA VAL A 165 -2.55 -0.17 -18.82
C VAL A 165 -1.50 0.94 -18.76
N VAL A 166 -1.15 1.40 -17.57
CA VAL A 166 -0.16 2.48 -17.39
C VAL A 166 1.23 2.03 -17.84
N GLY A 167 1.68 0.86 -17.39
CA GLY A 167 3.00 0.31 -17.72
C GLY A 167 3.15 -0.08 -19.20
N GLY A 168 2.08 -0.65 -19.80
CA GLY A 168 2.11 -1.10 -21.18
C GLY A 168 1.88 -0.02 -22.23
N PHE A 169 0.95 0.90 -21.98
CA PHE A 169 0.53 1.89 -22.99
C PHE A 169 0.96 3.33 -22.67
N ILE A 170 0.98 3.72 -21.41
CA ILE A 170 1.26 5.11 -21.02
C ILE A 170 2.76 5.33 -20.80
N SER A 171 3.42 4.38 -20.14
CA SER A 171 4.86 4.49 -19.83
C SER A 171 5.75 4.74 -21.06
N PRO A 172 5.53 4.13 -22.24
CA PRO A 172 6.32 4.43 -23.43
C PRO A 172 6.18 5.88 -23.92
N ILE A 173 5.08 6.56 -23.57
CA ILE A 173 4.77 7.93 -24.00
C ILE A 173 5.34 8.96 -23.03
N ILE A 174 5.10 8.80 -21.74
CA ILE A 174 5.46 9.80 -20.72
C ILE A 174 6.76 9.50 -19.97
N GLY A 175 7.31 8.29 -20.18
CA GLY A 175 8.50 7.81 -19.49
C GLY A 175 8.23 7.24 -18.08
N TRP A 176 9.15 6.39 -17.60
CA TRP A 176 8.99 5.69 -16.32
C TRP A 176 8.99 6.63 -15.10
N ARG A 177 9.73 7.76 -15.16
CA ARG A 177 9.76 8.74 -14.07
C ARG A 177 8.41 9.36 -13.84
N ALA A 178 7.76 9.81 -14.93
CA ALA A 178 6.44 10.41 -14.86
C ALA A 178 5.40 9.41 -14.35
N CYS A 179 5.53 8.11 -14.68
CA CYS A 179 4.65 7.07 -14.15
C CYS A 179 4.70 7.01 -12.62
N PHE A 180 5.89 7.06 -12.00
CA PHE A 180 6.00 7.12 -10.55
C PHE A 180 5.45 8.41 -9.95
N LEU A 181 5.72 9.55 -10.55
CA LEU A 181 5.23 10.84 -10.06
C LEU A 181 3.71 10.96 -10.10
N VAL A 182 3.07 10.42 -11.13
CA VAL A 182 1.60 10.40 -11.27
C VAL A 182 0.97 9.35 -10.36
N SER A 183 1.70 8.31 -9.98
CA SER A 183 1.23 7.22 -9.12
C SER A 183 1.15 7.59 -7.63
N VAL A 184 1.67 8.76 -7.24
CA VAL A 184 1.63 9.27 -5.86
C VAL A 184 0.32 10.02 -5.61
N TRP A 185 -0.80 9.41 -5.90
CA TRP A 185 -2.08 9.95 -5.46
C TRP A 185 -2.53 9.17 -4.23
N PRO A 186 -2.63 9.82 -3.05
CA PRO A 186 -3.21 9.22 -1.86
C PRO A 186 -4.74 9.18 -1.95
#